data_7e2da2337caa6a7d47aeb456205aa276
#
_entry.id   7e2da2337caa6a7d47aeb456205aa276
#
_cell.length_a   1.000
_cell.length_b   1.000
_cell.length_c   1.000
_cell.angle_alpha   90.00
_cell.angle_beta   90.00
_cell.angle_gamma   90.00
#
_symmetry.space_group_name_H-M   'P 1'
#
loop_
_entity.id
_entity.type
_entity.pdbx_description
1 polymer ?
#
loop_
_entity_poly.entity_id
_entity_poly.type
_entity_poly.pdbx_seq_one_letter_code
_entity_poly.pdbx_strand_id
1 'polypeptide(L)'
;MLLQDLKNKKIMIWGLGTEGQSALRYLKRHDISRDIIIYNDTPMEVPEEFCAYVMKSGEDLASLLNSVEVVIKSPGVSVYKDEIIRAKANGVYFTSSTDLCFSEIKLHQPHCKIIAITGSKGKSTSVSALYHMMIKQGLNVGLGGNIGRPLIELIDGGYDYIVAEISSYQAADLTVSPHIAMFTNLFFIHTGWHRTHDNYCRDKLRLIYYQNRDDICFVNQRNPELNRFISEYDGKNLFYYNVENGFHAEGKELFYQQEKILNINDLKLCGDHNLDNLAGVFSILQHLRLDIHQAARDMESFEPLAHRLQKVAVINGVTFINDSISTAPEAAISAIKSFDGNIAVISGGIENEQDYTDYAHCIDNNTKVKMAVTLFQSGPLIAETIRRESQRKDLKLVEANSLEQAVISSYEELKSCGGGIVLFSPTAPSFGFYKNFMERGQHFIDIVNKLDYK
;
A
#
# COMPACT_ATOMS: atom_id res chain seq x y z
N MET A 1 13.84 -18.46 9.01
CA MET A 1 14.28 -18.49 10.44
C MET A 1 13.05 -18.51 11.32
N LEU A 2 13.08 -19.25 12.40
CA LEU A 2 12.00 -19.33 13.39
C LEU A 2 12.29 -18.46 14.59
N LEU A 3 11.26 -18.09 15.35
CA LEU A 3 11.42 -17.32 16.58
C LEU A 3 12.28 -18.06 17.63
N GLN A 4 12.15 -19.38 17.72
CA GLN A 4 13.00 -20.20 18.59
C GLN A 4 14.50 -20.12 18.25
N ASP A 5 14.85 -19.91 16.97
CA ASP A 5 16.24 -19.81 16.53
C ASP A 5 16.89 -18.49 16.97
N LEU A 6 16.07 -17.50 17.37
CA LEU A 6 16.51 -16.21 17.92
C LEU A 6 16.89 -16.31 19.40
N LYS A 7 16.53 -17.42 20.06
CA LYS A 7 16.75 -17.59 21.50
C LYS A 7 18.23 -17.56 21.81
N ASN A 8 18.61 -16.70 22.78
CA ASN A 8 19.99 -16.48 23.22
C ASN A 8 20.92 -15.89 22.14
N LYS A 9 20.38 -15.39 21.03
CA LYS A 9 21.14 -14.67 20.01
C LYS A 9 21.30 -13.21 20.37
N LYS A 10 22.42 -12.62 19.96
CA LYS A 10 22.62 -11.19 19.96
C LYS A 10 21.94 -10.59 18.74
N ILE A 11 20.90 -9.78 18.97
CA ILE A 11 19.99 -9.29 17.95
C ILE A 11 20.14 -7.79 17.77
N MET A 12 20.11 -7.32 16.53
CA MET A 12 19.91 -5.91 16.22
C MET A 12 18.54 -5.71 15.58
N ILE A 13 17.76 -4.76 16.12
CA ILE A 13 16.57 -4.23 15.44
C ILE A 13 17.02 -3.01 14.65
N TRP A 14 16.99 -3.11 13.33
CA TRP A 14 17.36 -2.00 12.45
C TRP A 14 16.11 -1.27 11.93
N GLY A 15 15.88 -0.09 12.49
CA GLY A 15 14.71 0.74 12.24
C GLY A 15 13.60 0.54 13.29
N LEU A 16 13.39 1.55 14.15
CA LEU A 16 12.38 1.54 15.22
C LEU A 16 11.05 2.18 14.76
N GLY A 17 10.66 1.99 13.50
CA GLY A 17 9.31 2.30 13.01
C GLY A 17 8.28 1.30 13.55
N THR A 18 7.06 1.35 13.03
CA THR A 18 5.93 0.49 13.49
C THR A 18 6.31 -0.99 13.53
N GLU A 19 6.94 -1.53 12.48
CA GLU A 19 7.35 -2.93 12.43
C GLU A 19 8.47 -3.27 13.42
N GLY A 20 9.48 -2.40 13.55
CA GLY A 20 10.58 -2.62 14.49
C GLY A 20 10.11 -2.58 15.94
N GLN A 21 9.22 -1.65 16.29
CA GLN A 21 8.60 -1.60 17.62
C GLN A 21 7.76 -2.86 17.90
N SER A 22 6.97 -3.30 16.94
CA SER A 22 6.16 -4.53 17.09
C SER A 22 7.04 -5.77 17.24
N ALA A 23 8.12 -5.88 16.47
CA ALA A 23 9.09 -6.96 16.64
C ALA A 23 9.70 -6.95 18.06
N LEU A 24 10.11 -5.79 18.53
CA LEU A 24 10.71 -5.66 19.87
C LEU A 24 9.72 -6.00 20.98
N ARG A 25 8.45 -5.53 20.88
CA ARG A 25 7.37 -5.91 21.82
C ARG A 25 7.14 -7.41 21.82
N TYR A 26 7.12 -8.03 20.63
CA TYR A 26 6.91 -9.46 20.49
C TYR A 26 8.05 -10.26 21.14
N LEU A 27 9.32 -9.93 20.83
CA LEU A 27 10.49 -10.59 21.43
C LEU A 27 10.52 -10.44 22.93
N LYS A 28 10.18 -9.26 23.46
CA LYS A 28 10.09 -8.97 24.90
C LYS A 28 8.99 -9.80 25.57
N ARG A 29 7.79 -9.85 24.99
CA ARG A 29 6.63 -10.60 25.53
C ARG A 29 6.93 -12.08 25.68
N HIS A 30 7.66 -12.65 24.72
CA HIS A 30 7.96 -14.08 24.66
C HIS A 30 9.33 -14.45 25.26
N ASP A 31 10.03 -13.49 25.88
CA ASP A 31 11.38 -13.66 26.49
C ASP A 31 12.36 -14.39 25.54
N ILE A 32 12.34 -14.00 24.25
CA ILE A 32 13.09 -14.68 23.19
C ILE A 32 14.58 -14.32 23.28
N SER A 33 14.92 -13.05 23.48
CA SER A 33 16.29 -12.58 23.66
C SER A 33 16.34 -11.36 24.59
N ARG A 34 17.42 -11.27 25.38
CA ARG A 34 17.70 -10.13 26.26
C ARG A 34 18.86 -9.27 25.75
N ASP A 35 19.66 -9.77 24.81
CA ASP A 35 20.77 -9.05 24.20
C ASP A 35 20.31 -8.42 22.86
N ILE A 36 19.58 -7.31 22.96
CA ILE A 36 19.03 -6.59 21.83
C ILE A 36 19.60 -5.19 21.76
N ILE A 37 20.12 -4.83 20.58
CA ILE A 37 20.55 -3.47 20.23
C ILE A 37 19.53 -2.89 19.26
N ILE A 38 19.13 -1.63 19.47
CA ILE A 38 18.30 -0.88 18.53
C ILE A 38 19.22 0.03 17.70
N TYR A 39 19.07 0.01 16.39
CA TYR A 39 19.80 0.91 15.49
C TYR A 39 18.86 1.65 14.55
N ASN A 40 19.08 2.95 14.40
CA ASN A 40 18.44 3.77 13.36
C ASN A 40 19.51 4.54 12.58
N ASP A 41 19.28 4.75 11.28
CA ASP A 41 20.19 5.55 10.43
C ASP A 41 20.29 7.00 10.92
N THR A 42 19.21 7.55 11.49
CA THR A 42 19.17 8.89 12.10
C THR A 42 18.76 8.80 13.57
N PRO A 43 19.25 9.72 14.43
CA PRO A 43 18.80 9.79 15.82
C PRO A 43 17.27 9.98 15.89
N MET A 44 16.64 9.29 16.84
CA MET A 44 15.22 9.43 17.13
C MET A 44 14.97 9.31 18.64
N GLU A 45 13.85 9.83 19.09
CA GLU A 45 13.37 9.66 20.44
C GLU A 45 12.90 8.22 20.66
N VAL A 46 13.44 7.55 21.69
CA VAL A 46 13.08 6.17 22.00
C VAL A 46 11.84 6.17 22.89
N PRO A 47 10.79 5.44 22.54
CA PRO A 47 9.63 5.29 23.41
C PRO A 47 10.05 4.76 24.80
N GLU A 48 9.41 5.24 25.87
CA GLU A 48 9.72 4.92 27.26
C GLU A 48 9.80 3.40 27.52
N GLU A 49 8.91 2.63 26.90
CA GLU A 49 8.87 1.17 27.03
C GLU A 49 10.15 0.45 26.53
N PHE A 50 10.98 1.13 25.75
CA PHE A 50 12.23 0.61 25.16
C PHE A 50 13.50 1.24 25.71
N CYS A 51 13.41 2.16 26.68
CA CYS A 51 14.58 2.85 27.27
C CYS A 51 15.59 1.89 27.95
N ALA A 52 15.18 0.65 28.25
CA ALA A 52 16.09 -0.37 28.78
C ALA A 52 17.06 -0.96 27.73
N TYR A 53 16.81 -0.74 26.43
CA TYR A 53 17.65 -1.24 25.36
C TYR A 53 18.67 -0.20 24.92
N VAL A 54 19.85 -0.67 24.50
CA VAL A 54 20.90 0.20 23.96
C VAL A 54 20.48 0.68 22.56
N MET A 55 20.32 1.99 22.41
CA MET A 55 20.07 2.59 21.10
C MET A 55 21.35 3.20 20.54
N LYS A 56 21.57 2.99 19.26
CA LYS A 56 22.70 3.47 18.47
C LYS A 56 22.19 4.18 17.21
N SER A 57 22.92 5.21 16.76
CA SER A 57 22.63 5.92 15.51
C SER A 57 23.87 6.65 15.03
N GLY A 58 24.10 6.72 13.71
CA GLY A 58 25.21 7.46 13.12
C GLY A 58 26.61 6.95 13.49
N GLU A 59 26.72 5.83 14.19
CA GLU A 59 27.98 5.18 14.57
C GLU A 59 28.52 4.31 13.43
N ASP A 60 29.71 3.73 13.61
CA ASP A 60 30.27 2.75 12.69
C ASP A 60 29.35 1.50 12.60
N LEU A 61 28.42 1.55 11.63
CA LEU A 61 27.45 0.50 11.37
C LEU A 61 28.11 -0.85 11.06
N ALA A 62 29.26 -0.84 10.38
CA ALA A 62 29.97 -2.06 10.04
C ALA A 62 30.46 -2.78 11.29
N SER A 63 30.98 -2.06 12.27
CA SER A 63 31.40 -2.61 13.56
C SER A 63 30.21 -3.18 14.35
N LEU A 64 29.07 -2.46 14.36
CA LEU A 64 27.85 -2.92 15.02
C LEU A 64 27.31 -4.21 14.38
N LEU A 65 27.25 -4.26 13.07
CA LEU A 65 26.80 -5.45 12.34
C LEU A 65 27.67 -6.68 12.62
N ASN A 66 29.00 -6.50 12.74
CA ASN A 66 29.91 -7.59 13.09
C ASN A 66 29.80 -8.02 14.58
N SER A 67 29.13 -7.25 15.41
CA SER A 67 28.94 -7.55 16.84
C SER A 67 27.64 -8.33 17.14
N VAL A 68 26.80 -8.56 16.15
CA VAL A 68 25.49 -9.25 16.30
C VAL A 68 25.41 -10.47 15.40
N GLU A 69 24.56 -11.43 15.76
CA GLU A 69 24.36 -12.66 14.98
C GLU A 69 23.16 -12.54 14.03
N VAL A 70 22.14 -11.76 14.45
CA VAL A 70 20.89 -11.62 13.70
C VAL A 70 20.50 -10.15 13.65
N VAL A 71 20.03 -9.72 12.49
CA VAL A 71 19.42 -8.42 12.26
C VAL A 71 17.97 -8.60 11.83
N ILE A 72 17.04 -8.07 12.64
CA ILE A 72 15.64 -7.91 12.27
C ILE A 72 15.50 -6.50 11.72
N LYS A 73 15.40 -6.37 10.40
CA LYS A 73 15.36 -5.06 9.77
C LYS A 73 13.95 -4.62 9.39
N SER A 74 13.70 -3.32 9.51
CA SER A 74 12.50 -2.70 8.99
C SER A 74 12.49 -2.68 7.46
N PRO A 75 11.30 -2.72 6.80
CA PRO A 75 11.19 -2.72 5.34
C PRO A 75 11.86 -1.51 4.66
N GLY A 76 11.86 -0.34 5.30
CA GLY A 76 12.51 0.86 4.78
C GLY A 76 14.02 0.75 4.56
N VAL A 77 14.68 -0.17 5.26
CA VAL A 77 16.13 -0.42 5.11
C VAL A 77 16.36 -1.29 3.88
N SER A 78 17.03 -0.75 2.85
CA SER A 78 17.23 -1.46 1.58
C SER A 78 18.19 -2.64 1.73
N VAL A 79 17.81 -3.80 1.19
CA VAL A 79 18.65 -5.02 1.13
C VAL A 79 19.91 -4.83 0.28
N TYR A 80 19.94 -3.78 -0.52
CA TYR A 80 21.04 -3.44 -1.44
C TYR A 80 22.10 -2.52 -0.82
N LYS A 81 21.98 -2.17 0.48
CA LYS A 81 23.04 -1.45 1.20
C LYS A 81 24.31 -2.29 1.24
N ASP A 82 25.44 -1.67 0.96
CA ASP A 82 26.73 -2.37 0.90
C ASP A 82 27.13 -2.97 2.27
N GLU A 83 26.72 -2.31 3.37
CA GLU A 83 26.90 -2.79 4.73
C GLU A 83 26.16 -4.12 4.97
N ILE A 84 24.94 -4.26 4.44
CA ILE A 84 24.15 -5.50 4.53
C ILE A 84 24.82 -6.60 3.74
N ILE A 85 25.24 -6.30 2.51
CA ILE A 85 25.92 -7.29 1.63
C ILE A 85 27.17 -7.83 2.31
N ARG A 86 28.01 -6.95 2.89
CA ARG A 86 29.22 -7.33 3.62
C ARG A 86 28.92 -8.14 4.88
N ALA A 87 27.94 -7.69 5.68
CA ALA A 87 27.57 -8.37 6.92
C ALA A 87 27.01 -9.78 6.65
N LYS A 88 26.21 -9.96 5.61
CA LYS A 88 25.75 -11.29 5.16
C LYS A 88 26.92 -12.19 4.75
N ALA A 89 27.90 -11.65 4.04
CA ALA A 89 29.11 -12.39 3.67
C ALA A 89 29.94 -12.81 4.91
N ASN A 90 29.88 -12.04 6.01
CA ASN A 90 30.51 -12.35 7.30
C ASN A 90 29.65 -13.27 8.19
N GLY A 91 28.51 -13.78 7.72
CA GLY A 91 27.68 -14.74 8.43
C GLY A 91 26.58 -14.13 9.31
N VAL A 92 26.36 -12.81 9.27
CA VAL A 92 25.24 -12.17 9.97
C VAL A 92 23.94 -12.52 9.25
N TYR A 93 22.96 -13.03 10.00
CA TYR A 93 21.67 -13.39 9.43
C TYR A 93 20.72 -12.19 9.45
N PHE A 94 20.02 -11.97 8.33
CA PHE A 94 19.02 -10.91 8.18
C PHE A 94 17.63 -11.50 7.98
N THR A 95 16.67 -10.98 8.74
CA THR A 95 15.25 -11.32 8.66
C THR A 95 14.39 -10.07 8.84
N SER A 96 13.07 -10.24 8.79
CA SER A 96 12.08 -9.18 9.04
C SER A 96 10.90 -9.73 9.82
N SER A 97 10.07 -8.84 10.38
CA SER A 97 8.82 -9.21 11.04
C SER A 97 7.91 -10.06 10.16
N THR A 98 7.87 -9.74 8.86
CA THR A 98 7.07 -10.47 7.86
C THR A 98 7.60 -11.88 7.66
N ASP A 99 8.92 -12.04 7.47
CA ASP A 99 9.55 -13.34 7.25
C ASP A 99 9.42 -14.25 8.47
N LEU A 100 9.61 -13.71 9.68
CA LEU A 100 9.39 -14.43 10.94
C LEU A 100 7.94 -14.90 11.07
N CYS A 101 6.96 -14.03 10.80
CA CYS A 101 5.54 -14.40 10.85
C CYS A 101 5.23 -15.54 9.88
N PHE A 102 5.64 -15.44 8.63
CA PHE A 102 5.36 -16.47 7.63
C PHE A 102 6.01 -17.80 8.01
N SER A 103 7.25 -17.76 8.53
CA SER A 103 7.97 -18.95 8.98
C SER A 103 7.25 -19.65 10.14
N GLU A 104 6.83 -18.88 11.17
CA GLU A 104 6.13 -19.42 12.33
C GLU A 104 4.78 -20.02 11.96
N ILE A 105 3.97 -19.30 11.18
CA ILE A 105 2.64 -19.80 10.78
C ILE A 105 2.77 -21.07 9.95
N LYS A 106 3.64 -21.09 8.92
CA LYS A 106 3.77 -22.26 8.04
C LYS A 106 4.26 -23.50 8.77
N LEU A 107 5.10 -23.36 9.78
CA LEU A 107 5.67 -24.51 10.48
C LEU A 107 4.86 -24.94 11.69
N HIS A 108 4.39 -23.98 12.49
CA HIS A 108 3.79 -24.28 13.79
C HIS A 108 2.26 -24.18 13.84
N GLN A 109 1.63 -23.58 12.79
CA GLN A 109 0.19 -23.38 12.71
C GLN A 109 -0.38 -23.90 11.37
N PRO A 110 -0.31 -25.21 11.09
CA PRO A 110 -0.68 -25.76 9.78
C PRO A 110 -2.17 -25.57 9.44
N HIS A 111 -3.02 -25.27 10.42
CA HIS A 111 -4.42 -24.90 10.21
C HIS A 111 -4.59 -23.47 9.66
N CYS A 112 -3.66 -22.57 9.97
CA CYS A 112 -3.73 -21.18 9.52
C CYS A 112 -3.15 -21.02 8.11
N LYS A 113 -3.91 -20.43 7.19
CA LYS A 113 -3.48 -20.17 5.82
C LYS A 113 -3.15 -18.69 5.63
N ILE A 114 -1.96 -18.41 5.12
CA ILE A 114 -1.55 -17.05 4.76
C ILE A 114 -1.97 -16.78 3.32
N ILE A 115 -2.76 -15.72 3.12
CA ILE A 115 -3.15 -15.17 1.82
C ILE A 115 -2.46 -13.81 1.67
N ALA A 116 -1.47 -13.71 0.81
CA ALA A 116 -0.68 -12.49 0.66
C ALA A 116 -0.91 -11.85 -0.70
N ILE A 117 -1.27 -10.58 -0.70
CA ILE A 117 -1.54 -9.79 -1.90
C ILE A 117 -0.46 -8.73 -2.07
N THR A 118 0.15 -8.71 -3.26
CA THR A 118 1.14 -7.72 -3.67
C THR A 118 0.83 -7.13 -5.04
N GLY A 119 1.60 -6.15 -5.44
CA GLY A 119 1.52 -5.45 -6.72
C GLY A 119 1.99 -4.01 -6.58
N SER A 120 2.06 -3.28 -7.66
CA SER A 120 2.39 -1.85 -7.62
C SER A 120 1.21 -1.04 -7.06
N LYS A 121 0.00 -1.28 -7.55
CA LYS A 121 -1.26 -0.62 -7.14
C LYS A 121 -2.35 -1.66 -6.86
N GLY A 122 -3.42 -1.25 -6.17
CA GLY A 122 -4.60 -2.09 -5.91
C GLY A 122 -4.49 -3.05 -4.72
N LYS A 123 -3.31 -3.23 -4.13
CA LYS A 123 -3.07 -4.14 -2.98
C LYS A 123 -4.05 -3.91 -1.83
N SER A 124 -4.09 -2.70 -1.31
CA SER A 124 -4.87 -2.37 -0.11
C SER A 124 -6.37 -2.57 -0.34
N THR A 125 -6.87 -2.18 -1.51
CA THR A 125 -8.27 -2.42 -1.89
C THR A 125 -8.57 -3.92 -1.93
N SER A 126 -7.71 -4.71 -2.60
CA SER A 126 -7.89 -6.16 -2.73
C SER A 126 -7.85 -6.87 -1.38
N VAL A 127 -6.88 -6.51 -0.53
CA VAL A 127 -6.73 -7.07 0.82
C VAL A 127 -7.94 -6.74 1.69
N SER A 128 -8.39 -5.48 1.69
CA SER A 128 -9.53 -5.06 2.50
C SER A 128 -10.85 -5.65 1.99
N ALA A 129 -11.05 -5.76 0.68
CA ALA A 129 -12.23 -6.40 0.10
C ALA A 129 -12.27 -7.90 0.41
N LEU A 130 -11.14 -8.60 0.25
CA LEU A 130 -11.04 -10.02 0.60
C LEU A 130 -11.34 -10.24 2.09
N TYR A 131 -10.70 -9.49 2.96
CA TYR A 131 -10.92 -9.54 4.40
C TYR A 131 -12.40 -9.32 4.76
N HIS A 132 -13.01 -8.26 4.20
CA HIS A 132 -14.41 -7.93 4.42
C HIS A 132 -15.34 -9.10 4.07
N MET A 133 -15.22 -9.66 2.86
CA MET A 133 -16.06 -10.76 2.41
C MET A 133 -15.84 -12.05 3.22
N MET A 134 -14.60 -12.35 3.61
CA MET A 134 -14.31 -13.52 4.45
C MET A 134 -14.91 -13.39 5.85
N ILE A 135 -14.82 -12.21 6.48
CA ILE A 135 -15.44 -11.94 7.79
C ILE A 135 -16.97 -12.01 7.70
N LYS A 136 -17.57 -11.46 6.64
CA LYS A 136 -19.02 -11.52 6.41
C LYS A 136 -19.54 -12.94 6.27
N GLN A 137 -18.72 -13.83 5.75
CA GLN A 137 -19.03 -15.28 5.65
C GLN A 137 -18.64 -16.07 6.91
N GLY A 138 -18.30 -15.39 8.01
CA GLY A 138 -18.10 -16.00 9.33
C GLY A 138 -16.73 -16.64 9.55
N LEU A 139 -15.75 -16.36 8.72
CA LEU A 139 -14.39 -16.91 8.89
C LEU A 139 -13.60 -16.12 9.94
N ASN A 140 -12.71 -16.83 10.65
CA ASN A 140 -11.78 -16.23 11.61
C ASN A 140 -10.51 -15.76 10.89
N VAL A 141 -10.43 -14.45 10.58
CA VAL A 141 -9.39 -13.88 9.71
C VAL A 141 -8.64 -12.78 10.42
N GLY A 142 -7.30 -12.83 10.37
CA GLY A 142 -6.42 -11.73 10.74
C GLY A 142 -6.06 -10.86 9.53
N LEU A 143 -5.98 -9.55 9.73
CA LEU A 143 -5.58 -8.58 8.70
C LEU A 143 -4.29 -7.87 9.12
N GLY A 144 -3.28 -7.88 8.25
CA GLY A 144 -2.03 -7.21 8.56
C GLY A 144 -1.08 -7.00 7.38
N GLY A 145 0.13 -6.56 7.69
CA GLY A 145 1.19 -6.26 6.74
C GLY A 145 1.40 -4.77 6.53
N ASN A 146 1.47 -4.33 5.28
CA ASN A 146 1.65 -2.91 4.94
C ASN A 146 0.42 -2.04 5.30
N ILE A 147 -0.74 -2.67 5.50
CA ILE A 147 -1.94 -2.09 6.11
C ILE A 147 -2.37 -2.96 7.29
N GLY A 148 -3.19 -2.40 8.18
CA GLY A 148 -3.66 -3.10 9.37
C GLY A 148 -2.58 -3.24 10.44
N ARG A 149 -2.46 -4.41 11.04
CA ARG A 149 -1.49 -4.70 12.10
C ARG A 149 -0.17 -5.22 11.51
N PRO A 150 0.99 -4.92 12.13
CA PRO A 150 2.24 -5.63 11.84
C PRO A 150 2.05 -7.15 11.93
N LEU A 151 2.55 -7.88 10.94
CA LEU A 151 2.26 -9.33 10.82
C LEU A 151 2.71 -10.15 12.02
N ILE A 152 3.82 -9.78 12.64
CA ILE A 152 4.34 -10.48 13.84
C ILE A 152 3.33 -10.48 15.01
N GLU A 153 2.46 -9.48 15.09
CA GLU A 153 1.42 -9.40 16.12
C GLU A 153 0.24 -10.36 15.87
N LEU A 154 0.14 -10.93 14.66
CA LEU A 154 -0.92 -11.86 14.30
C LEU A 154 -0.58 -13.32 14.63
N ILE A 155 0.68 -13.63 14.96
CA ILE A 155 1.13 -15.01 15.23
C ILE A 155 0.30 -15.66 16.33
N ASP A 156 0.03 -14.92 17.42
CA ASP A 156 -0.69 -15.46 18.60
C ASP A 156 -2.23 -15.35 18.47
N GLY A 157 -2.74 -14.91 17.33
CA GLY A 157 -4.16 -14.58 17.18
C GLY A 157 -5.11 -15.77 16.99
N GLY A 158 -4.59 -16.98 16.76
CA GLY A 158 -5.40 -18.19 16.57
C GLY A 158 -6.31 -18.12 15.35
N TYR A 159 -5.89 -17.47 14.28
CA TYR A 159 -6.65 -17.29 13.05
C TYR A 159 -6.65 -18.54 12.17
N ASP A 160 -7.74 -18.76 11.43
CA ASP A 160 -7.79 -19.75 10.35
C ASP A 160 -7.13 -19.21 9.07
N TYR A 161 -7.22 -17.90 8.87
CA TYR A 161 -6.60 -17.19 7.75
C TYR A 161 -5.93 -15.90 8.21
N ILE A 162 -4.80 -15.57 7.57
CA ILE A 162 -4.19 -14.25 7.65
C ILE A 162 -4.18 -13.66 6.25
N VAL A 163 -4.91 -12.57 6.05
CA VAL A 163 -4.89 -11.78 4.82
C VAL A 163 -3.87 -10.66 4.98
N ALA A 164 -2.82 -10.70 4.15
CA ALA A 164 -1.66 -9.84 4.27
C ALA A 164 -1.44 -8.94 3.04
N GLU A 165 -1.30 -7.64 3.25
CA GLU A 165 -0.74 -6.75 2.23
C GLU A 165 0.78 -6.79 2.30
N ILE A 166 1.43 -7.14 1.20
CA ILE A 166 2.90 -7.22 1.13
C ILE A 166 3.44 -6.17 0.14
N SER A 167 4.26 -5.24 0.67
CA SER A 167 5.02 -4.29 -0.14
C SER A 167 6.21 -4.98 -0.84
N SER A 168 6.82 -4.29 -1.82
CA SER A 168 8.06 -4.80 -2.44
C SER A 168 9.23 -4.88 -1.44
N TYR A 169 9.25 -3.96 -0.47
CA TYR A 169 10.27 -3.92 0.58
C TYR A 169 10.17 -5.11 1.54
N GLN A 170 8.95 -5.47 1.94
CA GLN A 170 8.70 -6.65 2.77
C GLN A 170 8.97 -7.94 2.00
N ALA A 171 8.55 -8.00 0.72
CA ALA A 171 8.77 -9.17 -0.12
C ALA A 171 10.27 -9.47 -0.33
N ALA A 172 11.12 -8.44 -0.48
CA ALA A 172 12.57 -8.58 -0.68
C ALA A 172 13.28 -9.35 0.44
N ASP A 173 12.71 -9.40 1.64
CA ASP A 173 13.29 -10.09 2.80
C ASP A 173 12.80 -11.53 2.98
N LEU A 174 11.79 -11.95 2.23
CA LEU A 174 11.17 -13.26 2.43
C LEU A 174 12.13 -14.42 2.14
N THR A 175 12.11 -15.40 3.02
CA THR A 175 12.72 -16.72 2.87
C THR A 175 11.69 -17.84 2.88
N VAL A 176 10.41 -17.49 3.07
CA VAL A 176 9.24 -18.36 3.05
C VAL A 176 8.11 -17.67 2.30
N SER A 177 7.43 -18.39 1.42
CA SER A 177 6.27 -17.89 0.67
C SER A 177 4.94 -18.19 1.36
N PRO A 178 3.87 -17.38 1.13
CA PRO A 178 2.54 -17.67 1.65
C PRO A 178 1.93 -18.91 0.99
N HIS A 179 0.83 -19.42 1.55
CA HIS A 179 0.05 -20.51 0.97
C HIS A 179 -0.67 -20.06 -0.31
N ILE A 180 -1.20 -18.85 -0.29
CA ILE A 180 -1.90 -18.23 -1.42
C ILE A 180 -1.26 -16.87 -1.67
N ALA A 181 -0.79 -16.64 -2.88
CA ALA A 181 -0.30 -15.34 -3.33
C ALA A 181 -1.24 -14.76 -4.39
N MET A 182 -1.32 -13.43 -4.45
CA MET A 182 -1.99 -12.73 -5.54
C MET A 182 -1.17 -11.52 -5.96
N PHE A 183 -0.97 -11.38 -7.26
CA PHE A 183 -0.35 -10.20 -7.87
C PHE A 183 -1.39 -9.38 -8.61
N THR A 184 -1.58 -8.12 -8.22
CA THR A 184 -2.49 -7.21 -8.92
C THR A 184 -1.90 -6.69 -10.22
N ASN A 185 -0.69 -6.15 -10.17
CA ASN A 185 0.01 -5.59 -11.33
C ASN A 185 1.49 -5.30 -10.99
N LEU A 186 2.32 -5.10 -12.02
CA LEU A 186 3.66 -4.53 -11.91
C LEU A 186 3.77 -3.31 -12.83
N PHE A 187 4.26 -2.19 -12.28
CA PHE A 187 4.55 -0.96 -13.00
C PHE A 187 5.91 -0.43 -12.55
N PHE A 188 6.54 0.42 -13.36
CA PHE A 188 7.82 1.05 -13.02
C PHE A 188 7.64 2.06 -11.88
N ILE A 189 8.14 1.71 -10.67
CA ILE A 189 8.10 2.58 -9.48
C ILE A 189 9.24 2.20 -8.50
N HIS A 190 9.57 3.08 -7.54
CA HIS A 190 10.48 2.80 -6.39
C HIS A 190 11.92 2.43 -6.74
N THR A 191 12.51 3.03 -7.78
CA THR A 191 13.88 2.76 -8.22
C THR A 191 14.96 3.09 -7.18
N GLY A 192 14.75 4.11 -6.36
CA GLY A 192 15.72 4.50 -5.34
C GLY A 192 16.07 3.41 -4.33
N TRP A 193 15.06 2.66 -3.83
CA TRP A 193 15.27 1.58 -2.86
C TRP A 193 15.78 0.28 -3.51
N HIS A 194 15.21 -0.08 -4.69
CA HIS A 194 15.51 -1.33 -5.40
C HIS A 194 16.71 -1.21 -6.36
N ARG A 195 17.26 -0.01 -6.54
CA ARG A 195 18.31 0.36 -7.51
C ARG A 195 17.88 0.25 -8.98
N THR A 196 17.15 -0.79 -9.37
CA THR A 196 16.68 -1.03 -10.75
C THR A 196 15.22 -1.51 -10.79
N HIS A 197 14.58 -1.35 -11.95
CA HIS A 197 13.24 -1.88 -12.18
C HIS A 197 13.20 -3.42 -12.09
N ASP A 198 14.19 -4.08 -12.66
CA ASP A 198 14.29 -5.55 -12.61
C ASP A 198 14.39 -6.06 -11.17
N ASN A 199 15.21 -5.40 -10.33
CA ASN A 199 15.27 -5.73 -8.91
C ASN A 199 13.90 -5.55 -8.23
N TYR A 200 13.19 -4.44 -8.50
CA TYR A 200 11.85 -4.21 -7.95
C TYR A 200 10.87 -5.34 -8.31
N CYS A 201 10.87 -5.77 -9.57
CA CYS A 201 10.01 -6.87 -10.02
C CYS A 201 10.41 -8.20 -9.35
N ARG A 202 11.70 -8.53 -9.35
CA ARG A 202 12.22 -9.76 -8.72
C ARG A 202 12.01 -9.78 -7.22
N ASP A 203 12.17 -8.65 -6.53
CA ASP A 203 11.91 -8.54 -5.10
C ASP A 203 10.44 -8.82 -4.78
N LYS A 204 9.50 -8.30 -5.58
CA LYS A 204 8.08 -8.65 -5.43
C LYS A 204 7.80 -10.13 -5.66
N LEU A 205 8.44 -10.72 -6.69
CA LEU A 205 8.25 -12.12 -7.03
C LEU A 205 8.86 -13.10 -6.02
N ARG A 206 9.69 -12.60 -5.07
CA ARG A 206 10.08 -13.42 -3.91
C ARG A 206 8.88 -13.92 -3.12
N LEU A 207 7.73 -13.24 -3.21
CA LEU A 207 6.49 -13.71 -2.60
C LEU A 207 6.12 -15.14 -3.01
N ILE A 208 6.50 -15.60 -4.21
CA ILE A 208 6.22 -16.96 -4.70
C ILE A 208 7.49 -17.81 -4.88
N TYR A 209 8.66 -17.24 -4.70
CA TYR A 209 9.92 -17.93 -4.99
C TYR A 209 10.05 -19.25 -4.19
N TYR A 210 9.61 -19.24 -2.93
CA TYR A 210 9.68 -20.38 -2.01
C TYR A 210 8.38 -21.18 -1.93
N GLN A 211 7.39 -20.95 -2.81
CA GLN A 211 6.17 -21.76 -2.86
C GLN A 211 6.47 -23.21 -3.19
N ASN A 212 5.81 -24.12 -2.48
CA ASN A 212 5.81 -25.55 -2.75
C ASN A 212 4.63 -25.93 -3.67
N ARG A 213 4.42 -27.25 -3.91
CA ARG A 213 3.37 -27.74 -4.81
C ARG A 213 1.94 -27.53 -4.31
N ASP A 214 1.76 -27.33 -3.00
CA ASP A 214 0.45 -27.11 -2.38
C ASP A 214 0.10 -25.62 -2.30
N ASP A 215 1.09 -24.76 -2.46
CA ASP A 215 0.91 -23.31 -2.50
C ASP A 215 0.45 -22.87 -3.90
N ILE A 216 -0.31 -21.78 -3.98
CA ILE A 216 -0.84 -21.28 -5.25
C ILE A 216 -0.61 -19.78 -5.43
N CYS A 217 -0.65 -19.33 -6.69
CA CYS A 217 -0.52 -17.93 -7.03
C CYS A 217 -1.57 -17.50 -8.06
N PHE A 218 -2.31 -16.42 -7.77
CA PHE A 218 -3.20 -15.76 -8.70
C PHE A 218 -2.51 -14.61 -9.41
N VAL A 219 -2.57 -14.59 -10.73
CA VAL A 219 -1.83 -13.69 -11.61
C VAL A 219 -2.79 -12.92 -12.52
N ASN A 220 -2.65 -11.61 -12.58
CA ASN A 220 -3.43 -10.78 -13.51
C ASN A 220 -2.93 -10.95 -14.95
N GLN A 221 -3.70 -11.64 -15.78
CA GLN A 221 -3.37 -11.88 -17.20
C GLN A 221 -3.25 -10.59 -18.02
N ARG A 222 -3.97 -9.53 -17.62
CA ARG A 222 -3.96 -8.24 -18.34
C ARG A 222 -2.74 -7.38 -18.11
N ASN A 223 -1.83 -7.76 -17.20
CA ASN A 223 -0.61 -6.98 -16.94
C ASN A 223 0.61 -7.60 -17.65
N PRO A 224 1.07 -7.02 -18.78
CA PRO A 224 2.14 -7.61 -19.58
C PRO A 224 3.46 -7.74 -18.82
N GLU A 225 3.80 -6.73 -18.00
CA GLU A 225 5.05 -6.72 -17.23
C GLU A 225 5.06 -7.83 -16.16
N LEU A 226 3.94 -8.04 -15.48
CA LEU A 226 3.79 -9.15 -14.54
C LEU A 226 3.96 -10.50 -15.26
N ASN A 227 3.30 -10.68 -16.40
CA ASN A 227 3.37 -11.91 -17.18
C ASN A 227 4.78 -12.19 -17.69
N ARG A 228 5.52 -11.16 -18.09
CA ARG A 228 6.93 -11.26 -18.50
C ARG A 228 7.80 -11.84 -17.39
N PHE A 229 7.71 -11.29 -16.18
CA PHE A 229 8.57 -11.74 -15.07
C PHE A 229 8.11 -13.06 -14.46
N ILE A 230 6.78 -13.31 -14.39
CA ILE A 230 6.27 -14.55 -13.79
C ILE A 230 6.55 -15.79 -14.64
N SER A 231 6.74 -15.63 -15.95
CA SER A 231 7.11 -16.73 -16.84
C SER A 231 8.48 -17.35 -16.50
N GLU A 232 9.32 -16.67 -15.71
CA GLU A 232 10.57 -17.21 -15.20
C GLU A 232 10.37 -18.22 -14.05
N TYR A 233 9.13 -18.37 -13.53
CA TYR A 233 8.83 -19.20 -12.37
C TYR A 233 8.13 -20.51 -12.78
N ASP A 234 8.84 -21.35 -13.55
CA ASP A 234 8.36 -22.67 -13.94
C ASP A 234 8.07 -23.58 -12.73
N GLY A 235 7.04 -24.41 -12.85
CA GLY A 235 6.66 -25.40 -11.83
C GLY A 235 5.92 -24.84 -10.62
N LYS A 236 5.53 -23.56 -10.62
CA LYS A 236 4.61 -22.98 -9.65
C LYS A 236 3.15 -23.20 -10.08
N ASN A 237 2.24 -23.31 -9.10
CA ASN A 237 0.80 -23.41 -9.36
C ASN A 237 0.23 -22.03 -9.65
N LEU A 238 0.26 -21.60 -10.90
CA LEU A 238 -0.20 -20.30 -11.37
C LEU A 238 -1.65 -20.40 -11.88
N PHE A 239 -2.53 -19.57 -11.35
CA PHE A 239 -3.91 -19.38 -11.78
C PHE A 239 -4.08 -17.97 -12.30
N TYR A 240 -4.57 -17.84 -13.53
CA TYR A 240 -4.75 -16.53 -14.14
C TYR A 240 -6.18 -16.05 -13.96
N TYR A 241 -6.34 -14.79 -13.59
CA TYR A 241 -7.60 -14.08 -13.59
C TYR A 241 -7.58 -12.93 -14.61
N ASN A 242 -8.71 -12.29 -14.86
CA ASN A 242 -8.96 -11.43 -16.00
C ASN A 242 -8.82 -12.19 -17.32
N VAL A 243 -9.37 -13.41 -17.33
CA VAL A 243 -9.48 -14.32 -18.48
C VAL A 243 -10.94 -14.74 -18.67
N GLU A 244 -11.38 -14.97 -19.92
CA GLU A 244 -12.78 -15.28 -20.27
C GLU A 244 -13.34 -16.50 -19.53
N ASN A 245 -12.51 -17.52 -19.30
CA ASN A 245 -12.90 -18.74 -18.59
C ASN A 245 -12.84 -18.64 -17.07
N GLY A 246 -12.57 -17.46 -16.50
CA GLY A 246 -12.47 -17.19 -15.09
C GLY A 246 -13.18 -15.90 -14.70
N PHE A 247 -12.78 -15.31 -13.57
CA PHE A 247 -13.25 -13.98 -13.22
C PHE A 247 -12.55 -12.93 -14.08
N HIS A 248 -13.33 -12.02 -14.67
CA HIS A 248 -12.81 -10.92 -15.48
C HIS A 248 -13.73 -9.70 -15.44
N ALA A 249 -13.14 -8.53 -15.67
CA ALA A 249 -13.86 -7.28 -15.82
C ALA A 249 -14.24 -7.02 -17.27
N GLU A 250 -15.47 -6.59 -17.53
CA GLU A 250 -15.92 -6.09 -18.82
C GLU A 250 -16.80 -4.84 -18.62
N GLY A 251 -16.40 -3.71 -19.19
CA GLY A 251 -17.08 -2.44 -18.96
C GLY A 251 -17.13 -2.08 -17.47
N LYS A 252 -18.32 -1.99 -16.91
CA LYS A 252 -18.59 -1.69 -15.50
C LYS A 252 -18.93 -2.93 -14.66
N GLU A 253 -18.74 -4.11 -15.20
CA GLU A 253 -19.22 -5.35 -14.61
C GLU A 253 -18.10 -6.36 -14.37
N LEU A 254 -18.25 -7.16 -13.33
CA LEU A 254 -17.44 -8.33 -13.05
C LEU A 254 -18.20 -9.58 -13.49
N PHE A 255 -17.56 -10.41 -14.28
CA PHE A 255 -18.09 -11.67 -14.75
C PHE A 255 -17.31 -12.86 -14.19
N TYR A 256 -17.99 -13.97 -13.99
CA TYR A 256 -17.39 -15.31 -13.91
C TYR A 256 -17.81 -16.10 -15.14
N GLN A 257 -16.88 -16.34 -16.06
CA GLN A 257 -17.19 -16.85 -17.40
C GLN A 257 -18.21 -15.92 -18.11
N GLN A 258 -19.44 -16.39 -18.35
CA GLN A 258 -20.51 -15.59 -18.96
C GLN A 258 -21.53 -15.06 -17.96
N GLU A 259 -21.38 -15.39 -16.68
CA GLU A 259 -22.29 -14.98 -15.62
C GLU A 259 -21.87 -13.64 -15.03
N LYS A 260 -22.75 -12.67 -15.01
CA LYS A 260 -22.56 -11.40 -14.33
C LYS A 260 -22.63 -11.60 -12.81
N ILE A 261 -21.58 -11.17 -12.11
CA ILE A 261 -21.45 -11.29 -10.66
C ILE A 261 -21.84 -10.00 -9.94
N LEU A 262 -21.33 -8.85 -10.40
CA LEU A 262 -21.65 -7.53 -9.82
C LEU A 262 -21.41 -6.40 -10.83
N ASN A 263 -21.97 -5.21 -10.53
CA ASN A 263 -21.66 -3.96 -11.22
C ASN A 263 -20.97 -2.99 -10.27
N ILE A 264 -19.89 -2.35 -10.72
CA ILE A 264 -19.12 -1.43 -9.86
C ILE A 264 -19.91 -0.20 -9.44
N ASN A 265 -20.91 0.22 -10.24
CA ASN A 265 -21.76 1.35 -9.90
C ASN A 265 -22.66 1.10 -8.67
N ASP A 266 -22.89 -0.17 -8.31
CA ASP A 266 -23.67 -0.57 -7.15
C ASP A 266 -22.80 -0.55 -5.86
N LEU A 267 -21.49 -0.33 -6.02
CA LEU A 267 -20.52 -0.33 -4.93
C LEU A 267 -20.11 1.10 -4.53
N LYS A 268 -19.68 1.26 -3.31
CA LYS A 268 -19.02 2.50 -2.84
C LYS A 268 -17.58 2.64 -3.35
N LEU A 269 -17.07 1.61 -4.02
CA LEU A 269 -15.73 1.55 -4.56
C LEU A 269 -15.67 2.26 -5.92
N CYS A 270 -14.81 3.26 -6.06
CA CYS A 270 -14.66 4.06 -7.27
C CYS A 270 -13.53 3.55 -8.18
N GLY A 271 -13.73 3.67 -9.50
CA GLY A 271 -12.72 3.41 -10.54
C GLY A 271 -12.75 1.98 -11.09
N ASP A 272 -12.82 1.87 -12.44
CA ASP A 272 -12.99 0.60 -13.17
C ASP A 272 -11.83 -0.37 -12.96
N HIS A 273 -10.62 0.14 -12.71
CA HIS A 273 -9.45 -0.67 -12.37
C HIS A 273 -9.67 -1.55 -11.11
N ASN A 274 -10.64 -1.21 -10.26
CA ASN A 274 -10.98 -2.03 -9.11
C ASN A 274 -11.75 -3.29 -9.49
N LEU A 275 -12.41 -3.34 -10.65
CA LEU A 275 -12.97 -4.60 -11.17
C LEU A 275 -11.88 -5.62 -11.48
N ASP A 276 -10.75 -5.18 -12.05
CA ASP A 276 -9.58 -6.05 -12.25
C ASP A 276 -9.04 -6.60 -10.92
N ASN A 277 -8.99 -5.76 -9.88
CA ASN A 277 -8.58 -6.20 -8.54
C ASN A 277 -9.59 -7.20 -7.94
N LEU A 278 -10.89 -6.92 -8.07
CA LEU A 278 -11.96 -7.80 -7.59
C LEU A 278 -11.96 -9.14 -8.33
N ALA A 279 -11.65 -9.19 -9.63
CA ALA A 279 -11.52 -10.45 -10.36
C ALA A 279 -10.51 -11.40 -9.68
N GLY A 280 -9.37 -10.88 -9.25
CA GLY A 280 -8.39 -11.68 -8.49
C GLY A 280 -8.90 -12.08 -7.11
N VAL A 281 -9.58 -11.18 -6.40
CA VAL A 281 -10.14 -11.45 -5.08
C VAL A 281 -11.22 -12.54 -5.15
N PHE A 282 -12.14 -12.45 -6.11
CA PHE A 282 -13.17 -13.46 -6.32
C PHE A 282 -12.59 -14.81 -6.76
N SER A 283 -11.47 -14.81 -7.49
CA SER A 283 -10.74 -16.04 -7.81
C SER A 283 -10.20 -16.74 -6.55
N ILE A 284 -9.72 -15.98 -5.57
CA ILE A 284 -9.31 -16.52 -4.27
C ILE A 284 -10.52 -17.09 -3.52
N LEU A 285 -11.64 -16.35 -3.44
CA LEU A 285 -12.86 -16.80 -2.76
C LEU A 285 -13.39 -18.11 -3.36
N GLN A 286 -13.43 -18.22 -4.69
CA GLN A 286 -13.82 -19.44 -5.38
C GLN A 286 -12.89 -20.62 -5.06
N HIS A 287 -11.58 -20.37 -5.05
CA HIS A 287 -10.60 -21.41 -4.67
C HIS A 287 -10.82 -21.90 -3.24
N LEU A 288 -11.16 -20.99 -2.33
CA LEU A 288 -11.52 -21.32 -0.93
C LEU A 288 -12.91 -21.94 -0.81
N ARG A 289 -13.64 -22.08 -1.91
CA ARG A 289 -15.03 -22.61 -1.97
C ARG A 289 -16.02 -21.78 -1.16
N LEU A 290 -15.81 -20.48 -1.08
CA LEU A 290 -16.72 -19.54 -0.46
C LEU A 290 -17.84 -19.16 -1.43
N ASP A 291 -18.97 -18.70 -0.89
CA ASP A 291 -20.12 -18.30 -1.69
C ASP A 291 -19.83 -16.95 -2.41
N ILE A 292 -19.57 -17.02 -3.72
CA ILE A 292 -19.24 -15.86 -4.55
C ILE A 292 -20.43 -14.92 -4.74
N HIS A 293 -21.67 -15.44 -4.75
CA HIS A 293 -22.86 -14.60 -4.87
C HIS A 293 -23.16 -13.86 -3.56
N GLN A 294 -22.92 -14.52 -2.42
CA GLN A 294 -22.98 -13.83 -1.13
C GLN A 294 -21.87 -12.78 -1.03
N ALA A 295 -20.66 -13.10 -1.47
CA ALA A 295 -19.55 -12.15 -1.52
C ALA A 295 -19.89 -10.91 -2.37
N ALA A 296 -20.57 -11.08 -3.51
CA ALA A 296 -21.02 -9.97 -4.33
C ALA A 296 -22.01 -9.05 -3.58
N ARG A 297 -22.98 -9.64 -2.88
CA ARG A 297 -23.91 -8.87 -2.01
C ARG A 297 -23.18 -8.19 -0.84
N ASP A 298 -22.21 -8.86 -0.23
CA ASP A 298 -21.43 -8.30 0.88
C ASP A 298 -20.63 -7.07 0.45
N MET A 299 -20.19 -7.02 -0.82
CA MET A 299 -19.47 -5.86 -1.39
C MET A 299 -20.32 -4.58 -1.42
N GLU A 300 -21.65 -4.64 -1.43
CA GLU A 300 -22.50 -3.44 -1.32
C GLU A 300 -22.27 -2.69 0.01
N SER A 301 -21.94 -3.43 1.06
CA SER A 301 -21.62 -2.87 2.39
C SER A 301 -20.13 -2.56 2.60
N PHE A 302 -19.28 -2.85 1.61
CA PHE A 302 -17.85 -2.60 1.70
C PHE A 302 -17.55 -1.11 1.70
N GLU A 303 -16.86 -0.66 2.73
CA GLU A 303 -16.34 0.71 2.77
C GLU A 303 -14.88 0.70 2.28
N PRO A 304 -14.58 1.44 1.21
CA PRO A 304 -13.20 1.63 0.77
C PRO A 304 -12.33 2.18 1.91
N LEU A 305 -11.03 1.94 1.83
CA LEU A 305 -10.10 2.48 2.80
C LEU A 305 -10.26 4.00 2.91
N ALA A 306 -10.43 4.48 4.14
CA ALA A 306 -10.49 5.90 4.40
C ALA A 306 -9.28 6.63 3.79
N HIS A 307 -9.52 7.81 3.24
CA HIS A 307 -8.50 8.67 2.65
C HIS A 307 -7.80 8.12 1.39
N ARG A 308 -8.36 7.09 0.74
CA ARG A 308 -7.88 6.52 -0.53
C ARG A 308 -9.00 6.55 -1.58
N LEU A 309 -8.98 7.56 -2.45
CA LEU A 309 -10.05 7.84 -3.41
C LEU A 309 -11.46 7.73 -2.79
N GLN A 310 -11.55 8.09 -1.52
CA GLN A 310 -12.76 7.99 -0.71
C GLN A 310 -13.75 9.05 -1.17
N LYS A 311 -14.93 8.61 -1.63
CA LYS A 311 -16.05 9.52 -1.90
C LYS A 311 -16.60 10.03 -0.57
N VAL A 312 -16.54 11.34 -0.36
CA VAL A 312 -16.99 12.00 0.88
C VAL A 312 -18.45 12.45 0.76
N ALA A 313 -18.76 13.18 -0.30
CA ALA A 313 -20.10 13.74 -0.53
C ALA A 313 -20.32 14.06 -2.01
N VAL A 314 -21.59 14.30 -2.36
CA VAL A 314 -22.00 14.93 -3.64
C VAL A 314 -22.86 16.14 -3.28
N ILE A 315 -22.39 17.34 -3.60
CA ILE A 315 -23.08 18.60 -3.28
C ILE A 315 -23.31 19.37 -4.57
N ASN A 316 -24.55 19.61 -4.95
CA ASN A 316 -24.92 20.35 -6.17
C ASN A 316 -24.22 19.85 -7.45
N GLY A 317 -24.12 18.53 -7.63
CA GLY A 317 -23.48 17.92 -8.80
C GLY A 317 -21.95 17.86 -8.75
N VAL A 318 -21.33 18.33 -7.65
CA VAL A 318 -19.90 18.24 -7.40
C VAL A 318 -19.61 17.11 -6.42
N THR A 319 -18.80 16.15 -6.84
CA THR A 319 -18.35 15.01 -6.02
C THR A 319 -17.03 15.35 -5.33
N PHE A 320 -16.92 15.11 -4.04
CA PHE A 320 -15.70 15.33 -3.26
C PHE A 320 -15.01 13.99 -3.00
N ILE A 321 -13.76 13.90 -3.41
CA ILE A 321 -12.91 12.70 -3.29
C ILE A 321 -11.71 13.01 -2.40
N ASN A 322 -11.57 12.24 -1.33
CA ASN A 322 -10.46 12.30 -0.40
C ASN A 322 -9.42 11.22 -0.73
N ASP A 323 -8.26 11.67 -1.18
CA ASP A 323 -7.11 10.81 -1.49
C ASP A 323 -5.87 11.26 -0.70
N SER A 324 -6.09 11.66 0.55
CA SER A 324 -5.04 12.21 1.43
C SER A 324 -3.86 11.28 1.66
N ILE A 325 -4.01 9.97 1.41
CA ILE A 325 -2.91 8.98 1.48
C ILE A 325 -1.89 9.16 0.37
N SER A 326 -2.22 9.86 -0.71
CA SER A 326 -1.33 10.12 -1.86
C SER A 326 -0.25 11.12 -1.49
N THR A 327 0.95 10.62 -1.20
CA THR A 327 2.12 11.38 -0.77
C THR A 327 3.20 11.51 -1.84
N ALA A 328 2.90 11.11 -3.06
CA ALA A 328 3.81 11.17 -4.21
C ALA A 328 3.07 11.63 -5.48
N PRO A 329 3.75 12.35 -6.41
CA PRO A 329 3.18 12.83 -7.66
C PRO A 329 2.50 11.73 -8.49
N GLU A 330 3.10 10.54 -8.58
CA GLU A 330 2.60 9.41 -9.37
C GLU A 330 1.24 8.89 -8.84
N ALA A 331 1.02 9.00 -7.53
CA ALA A 331 -0.26 8.63 -6.94
C ALA A 331 -1.37 9.59 -7.39
N ALA A 332 -1.12 10.90 -7.33
CA ALA A 332 -2.07 11.91 -7.80
C ALA A 332 -2.31 11.85 -9.31
N ILE A 333 -1.28 11.59 -10.13
CA ILE A 333 -1.42 11.32 -11.56
C ILE A 333 -2.40 10.17 -11.80
N SER A 334 -2.25 9.10 -11.03
CA SER A 334 -3.15 7.95 -11.11
C SER A 334 -4.57 8.30 -10.66
N ALA A 335 -4.71 9.10 -9.61
CA ALA A 335 -6.00 9.56 -9.10
C ALA A 335 -6.73 10.42 -10.16
N ILE A 336 -6.04 11.37 -10.78
CA ILE A 336 -6.59 12.21 -11.87
C ILE A 336 -7.09 11.34 -13.03
N LYS A 337 -6.31 10.33 -13.44
CA LYS A 337 -6.67 9.43 -14.55
C LYS A 337 -7.82 8.46 -14.21
N SER A 338 -8.18 8.32 -12.94
CA SER A 338 -9.24 7.40 -12.49
C SER A 338 -10.65 7.97 -12.66
N PHE A 339 -10.78 9.23 -13.04
CA PHE A 339 -12.07 9.89 -13.08
C PHE A 339 -12.40 10.47 -14.47
N ASP A 340 -13.70 10.46 -14.77
CA ASP A 340 -14.28 11.14 -15.91
C ASP A 340 -15.02 12.43 -15.48
N GLY A 341 -15.08 13.43 -16.37
CA GLY A 341 -15.71 14.72 -16.09
C GLY A 341 -14.70 15.80 -15.66
N ASN A 342 -15.22 16.98 -15.30
CA ASN A 342 -14.40 18.10 -14.88
C ASN A 342 -13.73 17.81 -13.52
N ILE A 343 -12.46 18.16 -13.37
CA ILE A 343 -11.68 17.91 -12.16
C ILE A 343 -11.08 19.24 -11.66
N ALA A 344 -11.22 19.50 -10.37
CA ALA A 344 -10.40 20.44 -9.63
C ALA A 344 -9.50 19.63 -8.68
N VAL A 345 -8.19 19.67 -8.91
CA VAL A 345 -7.24 18.90 -8.09
C VAL A 345 -6.58 19.81 -7.05
N ILE A 346 -6.52 19.32 -5.79
CA ILE A 346 -5.91 20.02 -4.66
C ILE A 346 -4.65 19.24 -4.25
N SER A 347 -3.48 19.93 -4.27
CA SER A 347 -2.16 19.34 -4.06
C SER A 347 -1.32 20.18 -3.10
N GLY A 348 -0.42 19.52 -2.36
CA GLY A 348 0.53 20.15 -1.45
C GLY A 348 0.65 19.46 -0.09
N GLY A 349 1.81 19.62 0.52
CA GLY A 349 2.18 19.07 1.82
C GLY A 349 3.54 19.61 2.24
N ILE A 350 4.33 18.80 2.97
CA ILE A 350 5.72 19.17 3.28
C ILE A 350 6.59 19.01 2.02
N GLU A 351 7.57 19.88 1.87
CA GLU A 351 8.56 19.75 0.80
C GLU A 351 9.52 18.57 1.09
N ASN A 352 9.77 17.73 0.10
CA ASN A 352 10.57 16.51 0.22
C ASN A 352 11.36 16.18 -1.07
N GLU A 353 11.87 17.19 -1.78
CA GLU A 353 12.72 17.06 -2.97
C GLU A 353 12.10 16.22 -4.11
N GLN A 354 10.78 16.24 -4.26
CA GLN A 354 10.11 15.52 -5.35
C GLN A 354 10.14 16.31 -6.65
N ASP A 355 10.23 15.59 -7.78
CA ASP A 355 10.04 16.15 -9.12
C ASP A 355 8.55 16.13 -9.49
N TYR A 356 8.01 17.31 -9.78
CA TYR A 356 6.60 17.49 -10.16
C TYR A 356 6.39 17.64 -11.67
N THR A 357 7.42 17.43 -12.49
CA THR A 357 7.36 17.63 -13.95
C THR A 357 6.30 16.72 -14.59
N ASP A 358 6.31 15.43 -14.30
CA ASP A 358 5.32 14.48 -14.83
C ASP A 358 3.90 14.78 -14.35
N TYR A 359 3.76 15.29 -13.12
CA TYR A 359 2.48 15.74 -12.58
C TYR A 359 1.95 16.95 -13.33
N ALA A 360 2.80 17.94 -13.60
CA ALA A 360 2.44 19.11 -14.40
C ALA A 360 2.04 18.72 -15.84
N HIS A 361 2.80 17.83 -16.48
CA HIS A 361 2.46 17.28 -17.79
C HIS A 361 1.12 16.52 -17.78
N CYS A 362 0.84 15.77 -16.70
CA CYS A 362 -0.47 15.10 -16.57
C CYS A 362 -1.63 16.08 -16.50
N ILE A 363 -1.46 17.19 -15.79
CA ILE A 363 -2.46 18.27 -15.72
C ILE A 363 -2.60 18.96 -17.08
N ASP A 364 -1.51 19.28 -17.75
CA ASP A 364 -1.51 19.95 -19.05
C ASP A 364 -2.21 19.12 -20.13
N ASN A 365 -1.86 17.84 -20.23
CA ASN A 365 -2.40 16.93 -21.23
C ASN A 365 -3.84 16.44 -20.93
N ASN A 366 -4.39 16.75 -19.75
CA ASN A 366 -5.74 16.32 -19.38
C ASN A 366 -6.71 17.51 -19.34
N THR A 367 -7.45 17.73 -20.43
CA THR A 367 -8.43 18.81 -20.57
C THR A 367 -9.62 18.73 -19.60
N LYS A 368 -9.80 17.60 -18.89
CA LYS A 368 -10.77 17.44 -17.81
C LYS A 368 -10.35 18.20 -16.54
N VAL A 369 -9.05 18.41 -16.32
CA VAL A 369 -8.57 19.22 -15.21
C VAL A 369 -8.84 20.69 -15.53
N LYS A 370 -9.82 21.29 -14.87
CA LYS A 370 -10.21 22.70 -15.03
C LYS A 370 -9.45 23.61 -14.07
N MET A 371 -9.11 23.08 -12.91
CA MET A 371 -8.45 23.83 -11.86
C MET A 371 -7.39 22.97 -11.14
N ALA A 372 -6.23 23.56 -10.91
CA ALA A 372 -5.21 23.06 -10.01
C ALA A 372 -5.08 24.03 -8.83
N VAL A 373 -5.24 23.52 -7.61
CA VAL A 373 -5.05 24.29 -6.39
C VAL A 373 -3.86 23.75 -5.64
N THR A 374 -2.92 24.62 -5.31
CA THR A 374 -1.72 24.25 -4.57
C THR A 374 -1.70 24.91 -3.21
N LEU A 375 -1.17 24.23 -2.19
CA LEU A 375 -1.12 24.76 -0.83
C LEU A 375 0.02 24.13 -0.02
N PHE A 376 0.23 24.60 1.20
CA PHE A 376 1.29 24.18 2.13
C PHE A 376 2.69 24.45 1.58
N GLN A 377 3.72 23.84 2.17
CA GLN A 377 5.12 24.14 1.90
C GLN A 377 5.54 23.79 0.47
N SER A 378 5.10 22.65 -0.07
CA SER A 378 5.40 22.25 -1.45
C SER A 378 4.54 22.97 -2.51
N GLY A 379 3.48 23.67 -2.09
CA GLY A 379 2.53 24.34 -2.98
C GLY A 379 3.17 25.31 -3.98
N PRO A 380 4.05 26.24 -3.56
CA PRO A 380 4.74 27.16 -4.48
C PRO A 380 5.56 26.45 -5.54
N LEU A 381 6.32 25.39 -5.18
CA LEU A 381 7.12 24.61 -6.12
C LEU A 381 6.25 23.89 -7.14
N ILE A 382 5.13 23.29 -6.70
CA ILE A 382 4.14 22.63 -7.57
C ILE A 382 3.55 23.66 -8.54
N ALA A 383 3.14 24.84 -8.04
CA ALA A 383 2.57 25.91 -8.86
C ALA A 383 3.56 26.43 -9.90
N GLU A 384 4.82 26.66 -9.51
CA GLU A 384 5.89 27.07 -10.42
C GLU A 384 6.12 26.03 -11.52
N THR A 385 6.18 24.75 -11.16
CA THR A 385 6.36 23.65 -12.12
C THR A 385 5.19 23.60 -13.10
N ILE A 386 3.94 23.74 -12.64
CA ILE A 386 2.76 23.78 -13.52
C ILE A 386 2.84 24.98 -14.46
N ARG A 387 3.22 26.18 -13.98
CA ARG A 387 3.37 27.37 -14.84
C ARG A 387 4.44 27.20 -15.91
N ARG A 388 5.54 26.54 -15.58
CA ARG A 388 6.66 26.29 -16.49
C ARG A 388 6.31 25.28 -17.58
N GLU A 389 5.65 24.19 -17.20
CA GLU A 389 5.42 23.04 -18.08
C GLU A 389 4.09 23.13 -18.85
N SER A 390 3.08 23.86 -18.33
CA SER A 390 1.76 23.92 -18.96
C SER A 390 1.67 25.01 -20.03
N GLN A 391 1.09 24.64 -21.18
CA GLN A 391 0.74 25.56 -22.27
C GLN A 391 -0.75 25.96 -22.26
N ARG A 392 -1.53 25.44 -21.32
CA ARG A 392 -2.97 25.62 -21.26
C ARG A 392 -3.38 26.99 -20.72
N LYS A 393 -4.15 27.75 -21.53
CA LYS A 393 -4.71 29.04 -21.13
C LYS A 393 -6.03 28.92 -20.38
N ASP A 394 -6.70 27.76 -20.48
CA ASP A 394 -7.98 27.45 -19.84
C ASP A 394 -7.81 26.78 -18.46
N LEU A 395 -6.59 26.46 -18.06
CA LEU A 395 -6.29 25.90 -16.76
C LEU A 395 -6.25 27.02 -15.70
N LYS A 396 -7.11 26.90 -14.69
CA LYS A 396 -7.08 27.81 -13.55
C LYS A 396 -6.12 27.28 -12.49
N LEU A 397 -5.07 28.05 -12.21
CA LEU A 397 -4.09 27.74 -11.16
C LEU A 397 -4.28 28.70 -9.98
N VAL A 398 -4.47 28.14 -8.78
CA VAL A 398 -4.69 28.91 -7.55
C VAL A 398 -3.73 28.42 -6.46
N GLU A 399 -3.04 29.35 -5.82
CA GLU A 399 -2.25 29.11 -4.62
C GLU A 399 -3.13 29.46 -3.40
N ALA A 400 -3.52 28.47 -2.61
CA ALA A 400 -4.41 28.64 -1.47
C ALA A 400 -3.62 28.76 -0.17
N ASN A 401 -4.13 29.60 0.75
CA ASN A 401 -3.53 29.80 2.07
C ASN A 401 -4.00 28.77 3.10
N SER A 402 -5.08 28.06 2.82
CA SER A 402 -5.63 27.01 3.70
C SER A 402 -6.35 25.91 2.91
N LEU A 403 -6.53 24.75 3.52
CA LEU A 403 -7.30 23.66 2.93
C LEU A 403 -8.77 24.06 2.74
N GLU A 404 -9.34 24.83 3.64
CA GLU A 404 -10.71 25.34 3.49
C GLU A 404 -10.86 26.23 2.27
N GLN A 405 -9.92 27.18 2.04
CA GLN A 405 -9.92 28.01 0.83
C GLN A 405 -9.77 27.17 -0.44
N ALA A 406 -8.89 26.16 -0.41
CA ALA A 406 -8.69 25.26 -1.55
C ALA A 406 -9.98 24.51 -1.92
N VAL A 407 -10.66 23.96 -0.92
CA VAL A 407 -11.92 23.21 -1.12
C VAL A 407 -13.03 24.12 -1.65
N ILE A 408 -13.23 25.30 -1.03
CA ILE A 408 -14.26 26.24 -1.44
C ILE A 408 -14.00 26.74 -2.87
N SER A 409 -12.78 27.15 -3.21
CA SER A 409 -12.44 27.63 -4.55
C SER A 409 -12.67 26.56 -5.60
N SER A 410 -12.30 25.31 -5.30
CA SER A 410 -12.52 24.15 -6.19
C SER A 410 -14.01 23.85 -6.40
N TYR A 411 -14.80 23.93 -5.32
CA TYR A 411 -16.24 23.73 -5.37
C TYR A 411 -16.95 24.78 -6.25
N GLU A 412 -16.67 26.06 -6.03
CA GLU A 412 -17.30 27.15 -6.78
C GLU A 412 -16.94 27.09 -8.27
N GLU A 413 -15.69 26.74 -8.60
CA GLU A 413 -15.27 26.56 -10.00
C GLU A 413 -16.06 25.45 -10.69
N LEU A 414 -16.13 24.27 -10.06
CA LEU A 414 -16.81 23.11 -10.64
C LEU A 414 -18.33 23.29 -10.68
N LYS A 415 -18.91 23.98 -9.70
CA LYS A 415 -20.32 24.35 -9.72
C LYS A 415 -20.65 25.24 -10.92
N SER A 416 -19.76 26.18 -11.25
CA SER A 416 -19.90 27.03 -12.44
C SER A 416 -19.75 26.24 -13.77
N CYS A 417 -18.99 25.15 -13.75
CA CYS A 417 -18.82 24.22 -14.89
C CYS A 417 -19.95 23.19 -15.04
N GLY A 418 -21.02 23.28 -14.24
CA GLY A 418 -22.12 22.31 -14.26
C GLY A 418 -21.87 21.01 -13.51
N GLY A 419 -20.88 20.96 -12.63
CA GLY A 419 -20.49 19.82 -11.82
C GLY A 419 -19.11 19.27 -12.13
N GLY A 420 -18.70 18.26 -11.37
CA GLY A 420 -17.39 17.61 -11.54
C GLY A 420 -16.86 17.00 -10.23
N ILE A 421 -15.55 16.91 -10.12
CA ILE A 421 -14.87 16.21 -9.03
C ILE A 421 -13.84 17.12 -8.37
N VAL A 422 -14.03 17.44 -7.10
CA VAL A 422 -12.98 18.01 -6.24
C VAL A 422 -12.15 16.84 -5.74
N LEU A 423 -10.92 16.72 -6.24
CA LEU A 423 -9.97 15.66 -5.92
C LEU A 423 -8.89 16.18 -4.97
N PHE A 424 -8.95 15.79 -3.70
CA PHE A 424 -7.88 16.06 -2.75
C PHE A 424 -6.83 14.97 -2.81
N SER A 425 -5.75 15.18 -3.58
CA SER A 425 -4.64 14.23 -3.77
C SER A 425 -3.31 14.99 -3.62
N PRO A 426 -2.77 15.06 -2.40
CA PRO A 426 -1.78 16.05 -1.99
C PRO A 426 -0.41 15.97 -2.67
N THR A 427 -0.01 14.85 -3.28
CA THR A 427 1.33 14.66 -3.90
C THR A 427 2.52 14.71 -2.94
N ALA A 428 2.32 15.06 -1.69
CA ALA A 428 3.38 15.25 -0.70
C ALA A 428 2.93 14.79 0.70
N PRO A 429 3.89 14.44 1.60
CA PRO A 429 3.59 14.04 2.97
C PRO A 429 2.88 15.13 3.77
N SER A 430 2.21 14.72 4.86
CA SER A 430 1.39 15.61 5.70
C SER A 430 2.10 16.20 6.91
N PHE A 431 3.30 15.69 7.24
CA PHE A 431 4.03 16.07 8.45
C PHE A 431 4.29 17.59 8.51
N GLY A 432 4.41 18.13 9.72
CA GLY A 432 4.59 19.57 9.93
C GLY A 432 3.27 20.39 9.96
N PHE A 433 2.24 19.96 9.25
CA PHE A 433 0.90 20.57 9.27
C PHE A 433 -0.11 19.66 9.97
N TYR A 434 0.08 18.34 9.90
CA TYR A 434 -0.76 17.31 10.52
C TYR A 434 0.13 16.19 11.07
N LYS A 435 -0.37 15.46 12.07
CA LYS A 435 0.34 14.29 12.64
C LYS A 435 0.57 13.20 11.59
N ASN A 436 -0.38 13.02 10.68
CA ASN A 436 -0.34 12.03 9.61
C ASN A 436 -1.37 12.34 8.52
N PHE A 437 -1.39 11.54 7.45
CA PHE A 437 -2.34 11.69 6.34
C PHE A 437 -3.80 11.46 6.76
N MET A 438 -4.06 10.71 7.83
CA MET A 438 -5.43 10.46 8.33
C MET A 438 -6.03 11.73 8.93
N GLU A 439 -5.27 12.44 9.76
CA GLU A 439 -5.73 13.74 10.32
C GLU A 439 -5.94 14.77 9.19
N ARG A 440 -5.03 14.82 8.20
CA ARG A 440 -5.19 15.68 7.02
C ARG A 440 -6.45 15.34 6.22
N GLY A 441 -6.70 14.06 6.00
CA GLY A 441 -7.87 13.59 5.29
C GLY A 441 -9.16 13.80 6.08
N GLN A 442 -9.14 13.66 7.41
CA GLN A 442 -10.29 13.97 8.25
C GLN A 442 -10.63 15.46 8.21
N HIS A 443 -9.63 16.35 8.24
CA HIS A 443 -9.86 17.79 8.09
C HIS A 443 -10.53 18.13 6.75
N PHE A 444 -10.13 17.47 5.66
CA PHE A 444 -10.83 17.63 4.38
C PHE A 444 -12.32 17.21 4.48
N ILE A 445 -12.61 16.06 5.09
CA ILE A 445 -13.97 15.57 5.31
C ILE A 445 -14.80 16.59 6.13
N ASP A 446 -14.21 17.12 7.20
CA ASP A 446 -14.88 18.09 8.08
C ASP A 446 -15.24 19.40 7.36
N ILE A 447 -14.35 19.85 6.44
CA ILE A 447 -14.63 21.03 5.60
C ILE A 447 -15.78 20.73 4.64
N VAL A 448 -15.73 19.59 3.94
CA VAL A 448 -16.79 19.21 2.98
C VAL A 448 -18.14 19.08 3.65
N ASN A 449 -18.21 18.46 4.83
CA ASN A 449 -19.45 18.32 5.58
C ASN A 449 -20.06 19.70 5.99
N LYS A 450 -19.20 20.69 6.24
CA LYS A 450 -19.68 22.06 6.53
C LYS A 450 -20.25 22.80 5.31
N LEU A 451 -19.89 22.40 4.09
CA LEU A 451 -20.46 22.96 2.86
C LEU A 451 -21.90 22.52 2.62
N ASP A 452 -22.29 21.32 3.06
CA ASP A 452 -23.62 20.76 2.89
C ASP A 452 -24.71 21.49 3.74
N TYR A 453 -24.27 22.25 4.75
CA TYR A 453 -25.16 23.04 5.64
C TYR A 453 -25.29 24.52 5.22
N LYS A 454 -24.68 24.95 4.13
CA LYS A 454 -24.79 26.30 3.57
C LYS A 454 -25.57 26.30 2.25
#